data_ed173815c7bb8f11de501a577a2787c5
#
_entry.id   ed173815c7bb8f11de501a577a2787c5
#
_cell.length_a   1.000
_cell.length_b   1.000
_cell.length_c   1.000
_cell.angle_alpha   90.00
_cell.angle_beta   90.00
_cell.angle_gamma   90.00
#
_symmetry.space_group_name_H-M   'P 1'
#
loop_
_entity.id
_entity.type
_entity.pdbx_description
1 polymer ?
#
loop_
_entity_poly.entity_id
_entity_poly.type
_entity_poly.pdbx_seq_one_letter_code
_entity_poly.pdbx_strand_id
1 'polypeptide(L)'
;AASDVYKRQGKQYTIPVDAALEAVRSGSNPELTTRQKHTRECFVVAEEGADLAQIEHDIKTMPNYFSDYDTTVHFISEEELKRDHSGIPHGGFVIRSGKTGLNKEHNHIIEYSLKLDSNPEFTASVLVAYARAVYRMKQEGMKGCKTVFDVAPAYLSPMSGEELRAHLL
;
A
#
# COMPACT_ATOMS: atom_id res chain seq x y z
N ALA A 1 -4.72 11.15 -15.90
CA ALA A 1 -4.20 11.19 -16.83
C ALA A 1 -4.56 10.63 -18.23
N ALA A 2 -3.70 9.86 -18.91
CA ALA A 2 -3.94 9.51 -20.34
C ALA A 2 -5.20 8.65 -20.61
N SER A 3 -5.84 8.12 -19.57
CA SER A 3 -7.02 7.25 -19.70
C SER A 3 -8.36 7.98 -19.63
N ASP A 4 -8.38 9.31 -19.59
CA ASP A 4 -9.59 10.06 -19.29
C ASP A 4 -10.43 10.38 -20.52
N VAL A 5 -9.96 10.02 -21.73
CA VAL A 5 -10.64 10.39 -22.98
C VAL A 5 -11.76 9.41 -23.35
N TYR A 6 -11.74 8.17 -22.83
CA TYR A 6 -12.67 7.11 -23.25
C TYR A 6 -13.33 6.37 -22.10
N LYS A 7 -12.96 6.65 -20.85
CA LYS A 7 -13.59 6.07 -19.67
C LYS A 7 -14.29 7.14 -18.87
N ARG A 8 -15.49 6.84 -18.43
CA ARG A 8 -16.27 7.72 -17.59
C ARG A 8 -15.82 7.65 -16.15
N GLN A 9 -15.53 6.45 -15.64
CA GLN A 9 -15.06 6.17 -14.29
C GLN A 9 -14.22 4.87 -14.26
N GLY A 10 -13.41 4.70 -13.23
CA GLY A 10 -12.67 3.47 -13.04
C GLY A 10 -12.15 3.28 -11.64
N LYS A 11 -11.90 2.04 -11.29
CA LYS A 11 -11.27 1.59 -10.05
C LYS A 11 -10.21 0.54 -10.36
N GLN A 12 -9.09 0.56 -9.63
CA GLN A 12 -8.08 -0.47 -9.76
C GLN A 12 -7.66 -1.02 -8.40
N TYR A 13 -7.28 -2.28 -8.41
CA TYR A 13 -6.68 -2.97 -7.27
C TYR A 13 -5.34 -3.57 -7.67
N THR A 14 -4.40 -3.55 -6.73
CA THR A 14 -3.13 -4.27 -6.83
C THR A 14 -3.21 -5.45 -5.86
N ILE A 15 -3.08 -6.66 -6.39
CA ILE A 15 -3.31 -7.89 -5.64
C ILE A 15 -1.98 -8.63 -5.51
N PRO A 16 -1.51 -8.92 -4.28
CA PRO A 16 -0.33 -9.73 -4.08
C PRO A 16 -0.52 -11.15 -4.64
N VAL A 17 0.53 -11.70 -5.27
CA VAL A 17 0.54 -13.08 -5.74
C VAL A 17 0.89 -14.01 -4.58
N ASP A 18 0.02 -14.98 -4.29
CA ASP A 18 0.19 -15.90 -3.15
C ASP A 18 1.52 -16.66 -3.21
N ALA A 19 1.93 -17.13 -4.37
CA ALA A 19 3.21 -17.82 -4.54
C ALA A 19 4.42 -16.92 -4.19
N ALA A 20 4.33 -15.60 -4.42
CA ALA A 20 5.35 -14.64 -4.03
C ALA A 20 5.38 -14.44 -2.51
N LEU A 21 4.21 -14.35 -1.87
CA LEU A 21 4.10 -14.26 -0.40
C LEU A 21 4.69 -15.51 0.27
N GLU A 22 4.34 -16.70 -0.21
CA GLU A 22 4.87 -17.98 0.27
C GLU A 22 6.40 -18.06 0.13
N ALA A 23 6.93 -17.69 -1.05
CA ALA A 23 8.36 -17.68 -1.31
C ALA A 23 9.12 -16.74 -0.35
N VAL A 24 8.58 -15.55 -0.07
CA VAL A 24 9.21 -14.60 0.88
C VAL A 24 9.10 -15.12 2.31
N ARG A 25 7.95 -15.68 2.71
CA ARG A 25 7.72 -16.26 4.04
C ARG A 25 8.61 -17.47 4.31
N SER A 26 9.05 -18.19 3.29
CA SER A 26 10.00 -19.28 3.45
C SER A 26 11.40 -18.83 3.94
N GLY A 27 11.68 -17.53 3.89
CA GLY A 27 12.99 -16.97 4.23
C GLY A 27 14.05 -17.13 3.13
N SER A 28 13.67 -17.59 1.93
CA SER A 28 14.58 -17.78 0.80
C SER A 28 15.12 -16.49 0.20
N ASN A 29 14.48 -15.34 0.53
CA ASN A 29 14.80 -14.02 -0.01
C ASN A 29 14.87 -14.02 -1.56
N PRO A 30 13.77 -14.41 -2.24
CA PRO A 30 13.76 -14.53 -3.69
C PRO A 30 13.88 -13.18 -4.38
N GLU A 31 14.57 -13.15 -5.52
CA GLU A 31 14.51 -12.01 -6.44
C GLU A 31 13.24 -12.14 -7.30
N LEU A 32 12.30 -11.24 -7.09
CA LEU A 32 11.01 -11.23 -7.78
C LEU A 32 10.82 -9.94 -8.58
N THR A 33 10.38 -10.08 -9.81
CA THR A 33 9.95 -8.95 -10.64
C THR A 33 8.62 -8.38 -10.14
N THR A 34 8.27 -7.18 -10.57
CA THR A 34 6.97 -6.55 -10.25
C THR A 34 5.80 -7.46 -10.63
N ARG A 35 5.85 -8.05 -11.81
CA ARG A 35 4.84 -8.98 -12.36
C ARG A 35 4.68 -10.25 -11.53
N GLN A 36 5.78 -10.76 -10.96
CA GLN A 36 5.74 -11.93 -10.08
C GLN A 36 5.19 -11.61 -8.68
N LYS A 37 5.32 -10.35 -8.24
CA LYS A 37 4.84 -9.93 -6.90
C LYS A 37 3.36 -9.60 -6.87
N HIS A 38 2.84 -8.97 -7.94
CA HIS A 38 1.48 -8.42 -7.95
C HIS A 38 0.83 -8.58 -9.32
N THR A 39 -0.47 -8.81 -9.29
CA THR A 39 -1.37 -8.60 -10.44
C THR A 39 -2.19 -7.33 -10.24
N ARG A 40 -2.85 -6.87 -11.30
CA ARG A 40 -3.80 -5.75 -11.23
C ARG A 40 -5.16 -6.13 -11.81
N GLU A 41 -6.20 -5.72 -11.09
CA GLU A 41 -7.58 -5.77 -11.55
C GLU A 41 -8.09 -4.34 -11.77
N CYS A 42 -8.62 -4.08 -12.94
CA CYS A 42 -9.09 -2.76 -13.34
C CYS A 42 -10.56 -2.85 -13.73
N PHE A 43 -11.43 -2.11 -13.04
CA PHE A 43 -12.86 -2.05 -13.29
C PHE A 43 -13.17 -0.70 -13.97
N VAL A 44 -13.78 -0.71 -15.13
CA VAL A 44 -13.95 0.47 -15.98
C VAL A 44 -15.39 0.61 -16.43
N VAL A 45 -15.94 1.79 -16.24
CA VAL A 45 -17.19 2.22 -16.88
C VAL A 45 -16.80 2.98 -18.15
N ALA A 46 -17.04 2.39 -19.30
CA ALA A 46 -16.79 3.03 -20.60
C ALA A 46 -17.98 3.89 -21.03
N GLU A 47 -17.72 4.86 -21.89
CA GLU A 47 -18.78 5.61 -22.56
C GLU A 47 -19.51 4.73 -23.59
N GLU A 48 -20.76 5.05 -23.89
CA GLU A 48 -21.53 4.35 -24.90
C GLU A 48 -20.86 4.49 -26.27
N GLY A 49 -20.63 3.36 -26.93
CA GLY A 49 -19.98 3.33 -28.24
C GLY A 49 -18.46 3.42 -28.23
N ALA A 50 -17.84 3.45 -27.06
CA ALA A 50 -16.38 3.44 -26.95
C ALA A 50 -15.75 2.13 -27.44
N ASP A 51 -14.56 2.21 -28.00
CA ASP A 51 -13.77 1.03 -28.38
C ASP A 51 -13.16 0.38 -27.14
N LEU A 52 -13.82 -0.66 -26.63
CA LEU A 52 -13.39 -1.37 -25.43
C LEU A 52 -12.02 -2.04 -25.60
N ALA A 53 -11.71 -2.55 -26.79
CA ALA A 53 -10.43 -3.19 -27.07
C ALA A 53 -9.28 -2.17 -27.02
N GLN A 54 -9.51 -0.97 -27.55
CA GLN A 54 -8.55 0.12 -27.48
C GLN A 54 -8.34 0.58 -26.03
N ILE A 55 -9.41 0.75 -25.24
CA ILE A 55 -9.33 1.14 -23.82
C ILE A 55 -8.52 0.10 -23.04
N GLU A 56 -8.80 -1.19 -23.23
CA GLU A 56 -8.06 -2.28 -22.57
C GLU A 56 -6.59 -2.25 -22.96
N HIS A 57 -6.27 -2.07 -24.24
CA HIS A 57 -4.90 -1.95 -24.72
C HIS A 57 -4.16 -0.78 -24.06
N ASP A 58 -4.78 0.40 -24.07
CA ASP A 58 -4.18 1.62 -23.50
C ASP A 58 -3.92 1.50 -22.01
N ILE A 59 -4.83 0.86 -21.28
CA ILE A 59 -4.62 0.57 -19.86
C ILE A 59 -3.43 -0.38 -19.67
N LYS A 60 -3.44 -1.54 -20.31
CA LYS A 60 -2.41 -2.57 -20.16
C LYS A 60 -1.01 -2.11 -20.57
N THR A 61 -0.91 -1.21 -21.52
CA THR A 61 0.36 -0.70 -22.06
C THR A 61 0.83 0.61 -21.43
N MET A 62 0.06 1.17 -20.48
CA MET A 62 0.40 2.45 -19.84
C MET A 62 1.75 2.37 -19.12
N PRO A 63 2.77 3.13 -19.53
CA PRO A 63 4.12 3.09 -18.98
C PRO A 63 4.14 3.53 -17.50
N ASN A 64 5.02 2.93 -16.73
CA ASN A 64 5.27 3.25 -15.30
C ASN A 64 4.04 3.05 -14.39
N TYR A 65 2.98 2.45 -14.91
CA TYR A 65 1.76 2.23 -14.12
C TYR A 65 1.17 0.84 -14.26
N PHE A 66 0.87 0.38 -15.48
CA PHE A 66 0.27 -0.93 -15.74
C PHE A 66 1.17 -1.88 -16.54
N SER A 67 2.05 -1.37 -17.39
CA SER A 67 2.85 -2.17 -18.33
C SER A 67 3.73 -3.22 -17.66
N ASP A 68 4.13 -2.99 -16.38
CA ASP A 68 4.97 -3.91 -15.62
C ASP A 68 4.18 -4.97 -14.85
N TYR A 69 2.86 -5.01 -15.00
CA TYR A 69 1.97 -5.92 -14.30
C TYR A 69 1.18 -6.81 -15.26
N ASP A 70 0.74 -7.97 -14.78
CA ASP A 70 -0.36 -8.70 -15.39
C ASP A 70 -1.66 -8.03 -14.96
N THR A 71 -2.31 -7.37 -15.91
CA THR A 71 -3.51 -6.56 -15.67
C THR A 71 -4.71 -7.18 -16.35
N THR A 72 -5.78 -7.42 -15.60
CA THR A 72 -7.11 -7.77 -16.10
C THR A 72 -7.98 -6.54 -16.09
N VAL A 73 -8.69 -6.30 -17.20
CA VAL A 73 -9.63 -5.18 -17.33
C VAL A 73 -11.06 -5.73 -17.44
N HIS A 74 -11.93 -5.24 -16.57
CA HIS A 74 -13.34 -5.57 -16.53
C HIS A 74 -14.16 -4.33 -16.90
N PHE A 75 -15.01 -4.47 -17.91
CA PHE A 75 -15.98 -3.43 -18.24
C PHE A 75 -17.27 -3.71 -17.49
N ILE A 76 -17.69 -2.76 -16.66
CA ILE A 76 -18.85 -2.88 -15.77
C ILE A 76 -19.78 -1.68 -15.90
N SER A 77 -20.99 -1.80 -15.36
CA SER A 77 -21.94 -0.69 -15.30
C SER A 77 -21.58 0.33 -14.19
N GLU A 78 -22.16 1.52 -14.27
CA GLU A 78 -22.00 2.53 -13.23
C GLU A 78 -22.65 2.09 -11.90
N GLU A 79 -23.73 1.34 -11.96
CA GLU A 79 -24.41 0.75 -10.81
C GLU A 79 -23.53 -0.28 -10.12
N GLU A 80 -22.87 -1.15 -10.85
CA GLU A 80 -21.92 -2.13 -10.32
C GLU A 80 -20.72 -1.45 -9.71
N LEU A 81 -20.15 -0.43 -10.36
CA LEU A 81 -19.03 0.33 -9.82
C LEU A 81 -19.40 0.97 -8.47
N LYS A 82 -20.59 1.58 -8.37
CA LYS A 82 -21.08 2.19 -7.12
C LYS A 82 -21.37 1.16 -6.04
N ARG A 83 -21.98 0.04 -6.39
CA ARG A 83 -22.33 -1.01 -5.43
C ARG A 83 -21.11 -1.73 -4.87
N ASP A 84 -20.19 -2.13 -5.72
CA ASP A 84 -19.13 -3.07 -5.37
C ASP A 84 -17.76 -2.42 -5.19
N HIS A 85 -17.54 -1.22 -5.72
CA HIS A 85 -16.24 -0.56 -5.79
C HIS A 85 -16.20 0.88 -5.25
N SER A 86 -17.24 1.31 -4.53
CA SER A 86 -17.32 2.68 -3.99
C SER A 86 -16.35 2.94 -2.83
N GLY A 87 -15.98 1.90 -2.09
CA GLY A 87 -15.04 2.00 -0.98
C GLY A 87 -13.61 2.33 -1.43
N ILE A 88 -12.78 2.74 -0.48
CA ILE A 88 -11.34 3.00 -0.70
C ILE A 88 -10.52 2.11 0.26
N PRO A 89 -10.68 0.77 0.18
CA PRO A 89 -9.88 -0.15 0.97
C PRO A 89 -8.42 -0.11 0.53
N HIS A 90 -7.53 -0.36 1.47
CA HIS A 90 -6.11 -0.47 1.19
C HIS A 90 -5.48 -1.48 2.14
N GLY A 91 -4.33 -2.02 1.75
CA GLY A 91 -3.61 -2.93 2.61
C GLY A 91 -2.43 -3.57 1.90
N GLY A 92 -1.83 -4.52 2.59
CA GLY A 92 -0.70 -5.28 2.06
C GLY A 92 0.17 -5.85 3.18
N PHE A 93 1.34 -6.30 2.76
CA PHE A 93 2.32 -6.91 3.65
C PHE A 93 3.68 -6.26 3.48
N VAL A 94 4.41 -6.12 4.58
CA VAL A 94 5.84 -5.85 4.58
C VAL A 94 6.49 -7.05 5.25
N ILE A 95 7.21 -7.85 4.48
CA ILE A 95 7.86 -9.07 4.95
C ILE A 95 9.35 -8.90 4.78
N ARG A 96 10.08 -9.02 5.88
CA ARG A 96 11.52 -8.96 5.90
C ARG A 96 12.10 -10.24 6.48
N SER A 97 12.91 -10.95 5.69
CA SER A 97 13.73 -12.04 6.17
C SER A 97 15.14 -11.56 6.52
N GLY A 98 15.77 -12.21 7.48
CA GLY A 98 17.12 -11.91 7.90
C GLY A 98 17.79 -13.12 8.53
N LYS A 99 19.08 -12.99 8.79
CA LYS A 99 19.89 -14.02 9.43
C LYS A 99 20.77 -13.43 10.52
N THR A 100 20.90 -14.17 11.63
CA THR A 100 21.78 -13.85 12.77
C THR A 100 22.72 -15.03 13.05
N GLY A 101 23.65 -14.80 13.97
CA GLY A 101 24.75 -15.73 14.26
C GLY A 101 26.02 -15.41 13.49
N LEU A 102 27.17 -15.83 13.97
CA LEU A 102 28.49 -15.59 13.34
C LEU A 102 28.55 -16.15 11.92
N ASN A 103 27.92 -17.31 11.69
CA ASN A 103 27.85 -17.99 10.39
C ASN A 103 26.53 -17.81 9.70
N LYS A 104 25.66 -16.85 10.16
CA LYS A 104 24.30 -16.61 9.64
C LYS A 104 23.42 -17.88 9.67
N GLU A 105 23.56 -18.67 10.69
CA GLU A 105 22.88 -19.97 10.86
C GLU A 105 21.42 -19.85 11.33
N HIS A 106 21.04 -18.73 11.93
CA HIS A 106 19.69 -18.50 12.45
C HIS A 106 18.88 -17.61 11.51
N ASN A 107 17.78 -18.14 11.00
CA ASN A 107 16.84 -17.39 10.17
C ASN A 107 15.76 -16.73 11.03
N HIS A 108 15.32 -15.54 10.63
CA HIS A 108 14.16 -14.86 11.22
C HIS A 108 13.36 -14.13 10.16
N ILE A 109 12.07 -13.98 10.42
CA ILE A 109 11.14 -13.25 9.56
C ILE A 109 10.36 -12.29 10.44
N ILE A 110 10.22 -11.05 9.96
CA ILE A 110 9.32 -10.05 10.52
C ILE A 110 8.28 -9.75 9.46
N GLU A 111 7.01 -9.90 9.81
CA GLU A 111 5.89 -9.61 8.92
C GLU A 111 4.97 -8.57 9.55
N TYR A 112 4.64 -7.54 8.80
CA TYR A 112 3.60 -6.57 9.11
C TYR A 112 2.50 -6.72 8.08
N SER A 113 1.27 -6.83 8.56
CA SER A 113 0.06 -6.83 7.73
C SER A 113 -0.75 -5.57 8.01
N LEU A 114 -1.23 -4.94 6.95
CA LEU A 114 -2.12 -3.79 7.03
C LEU A 114 -3.41 -4.11 6.28
N LYS A 115 -4.56 -3.88 6.92
CA LYS A 115 -5.88 -3.98 6.29
C LYS A 115 -6.71 -2.77 6.72
N LEU A 116 -7.04 -1.92 5.77
CA LEU A 116 -7.76 -0.68 5.97
C LEU A 116 -9.08 -0.70 5.22
N ASP A 117 -10.17 -0.35 5.88
CA ASP A 117 -11.46 -0.12 5.25
C ASP A 117 -11.48 1.24 4.54
N SER A 118 -10.78 2.23 5.10
CA SER A 118 -10.64 3.57 4.53
C SER A 118 -9.18 4.03 4.60
N ASN A 119 -8.52 4.05 3.45
CA ASN A 119 -7.15 4.60 3.34
C ASN A 119 -7.08 6.09 3.70
N PRO A 120 -8.01 6.97 3.26
CA PRO A 120 -7.97 8.39 3.61
C PRO A 120 -8.04 8.65 5.11
N GLU A 121 -8.91 7.95 5.84
CA GLU A 121 -9.06 8.14 7.30
C GLU A 121 -7.82 7.67 8.06
N PHE A 122 -7.27 6.51 7.69
CA PHE A 122 -6.03 6.03 8.28
C PHE A 122 -4.87 7.01 8.02
N THR A 123 -4.71 7.48 6.79
CA THR A 123 -3.67 8.44 6.43
C THR A 123 -3.83 9.77 7.19
N ALA A 124 -5.05 10.27 7.34
CA ALA A 124 -5.33 11.45 8.15
C ALA A 124 -4.92 11.25 9.61
N SER A 125 -5.22 10.09 10.19
CA SER A 125 -4.82 9.74 11.57
C SER A 125 -3.31 9.70 11.74
N VAL A 126 -2.59 9.15 10.75
CA VAL A 126 -1.11 9.14 10.74
C VAL A 126 -0.56 10.58 10.67
N LEU A 127 -1.12 11.44 9.82
CA LEU A 127 -0.71 12.85 9.74
C LEU A 127 -0.91 13.59 11.07
N VAL A 128 -2.03 13.35 11.75
CA VAL A 128 -2.29 13.93 13.09
C VAL A 128 -1.26 13.43 14.11
N ALA A 129 -0.90 12.14 14.07
CA ALA A 129 0.13 11.59 14.95
C ALA A 129 1.50 12.25 14.72
N TYR A 130 1.90 12.44 13.47
CA TYR A 130 3.14 13.16 13.13
C TYR A 130 3.09 14.64 13.49
N ALA A 131 1.95 15.31 13.32
CA ALA A 131 1.77 16.70 13.77
C ALA A 131 2.01 16.82 15.29
N ARG A 132 1.48 15.88 16.08
CA ARG A 132 1.74 15.78 17.53
C ARG A 132 3.22 15.57 17.81
N ALA A 133 3.88 14.67 17.11
CA ALA A 133 5.30 14.43 17.27
C ALA A 133 6.13 15.67 17.00
N VAL A 134 5.90 16.35 15.89
CA VAL A 134 6.60 17.60 15.53
C VAL A 134 6.39 18.69 16.60
N TYR A 135 5.17 18.83 17.11
CA TYR A 135 4.89 19.77 18.18
C TYR A 135 5.70 19.48 19.44
N ARG A 136 5.73 18.22 19.90
CA ARG A 136 6.50 17.80 21.09
C ARG A 136 8.00 18.00 20.90
N MET A 137 8.54 17.59 19.75
CA MET A 137 9.95 17.79 19.42
C MET A 137 10.33 19.27 19.40
N LYS A 138 9.44 20.15 18.91
CA LYS A 138 9.64 21.58 18.96
C LYS A 138 9.68 22.11 20.40
N GLN A 139 8.80 21.63 21.30
CA GLN A 139 8.81 22.04 22.72
C GLN A 139 10.12 21.63 23.42
N GLU A 140 10.73 20.52 22.99
CA GLU A 140 12.03 20.07 23.46
C GLU A 140 13.23 20.76 22.82
N GLY A 141 12.97 21.79 21.99
CA GLY A 141 14.01 22.63 21.37
C GLY A 141 14.65 22.01 20.13
N MET A 142 14.12 20.91 19.60
CA MET A 142 14.64 20.30 18.37
C MET A 142 14.39 21.21 17.16
N LYS A 143 15.40 21.33 16.30
CA LYS A 143 15.39 22.19 15.11
C LYS A 143 15.80 21.42 13.86
N GLY A 144 15.56 22.00 12.70
CA GLY A 144 15.93 21.46 11.41
C GLY A 144 14.90 20.50 10.81
N CYS A 145 15.17 20.02 9.61
CA CYS A 145 14.34 19.04 8.92
C CYS A 145 14.42 17.68 9.65
N LYS A 146 13.27 17.06 9.83
CA LYS A 146 13.14 15.72 10.43
C LYS A 146 12.42 14.79 9.46
N THR A 147 12.85 13.54 9.43
CA THR A 147 12.23 12.45 8.68
C THR A 147 11.53 11.50 9.63
N VAL A 148 10.82 10.52 9.10
CA VAL A 148 10.19 9.46 9.90
C VAL A 148 11.20 8.66 10.73
N PHE A 149 12.45 8.61 10.32
CA PHE A 149 13.54 7.92 11.04
C PHE A 149 14.05 8.68 12.28
N ASP A 150 13.75 9.98 12.36
CA ASP A 150 14.13 10.84 13.48
C ASP A 150 13.07 10.86 14.59
N VAL A 151 11.89 10.27 14.35
CA VAL A 151 10.74 10.33 15.24
C VAL A 151 10.62 9.04 16.03
N ALA A 152 10.88 9.08 17.34
CA ALA A 152 10.64 7.94 18.20
C ALA A 152 9.13 7.63 18.30
N PRO A 153 8.73 6.35 18.34
CA PRO A 153 7.31 5.95 18.41
C PRO A 153 6.51 6.60 19.53
N ALA A 154 7.15 6.88 20.68
CA ALA A 154 6.51 7.54 21.81
C ALA A 154 6.02 8.96 21.51
N TYR A 155 6.64 9.67 20.56
CA TYR A 155 6.16 10.99 20.13
C TYR A 155 4.83 10.92 19.36
N LEU A 156 4.56 9.80 18.70
CA LEU A 156 3.36 9.61 17.87
C LEU A 156 2.11 9.34 18.70
N SER A 157 2.28 8.70 19.88
CA SER A 157 1.17 8.35 20.78
C SER A 157 0.57 9.58 21.46
N PRO A 158 -0.75 9.66 21.70
CA PRO A 158 -1.34 10.63 22.61
C PRO A 158 -0.95 10.42 24.08
N MET A 159 -0.56 9.18 24.47
CA MET A 159 -0.16 8.80 25.83
C MET A 159 1.21 9.37 26.18
N SER A 160 1.45 9.57 27.46
CA SER A 160 2.77 9.84 28.03
C SER A 160 3.67 8.60 27.96
N GLY A 161 4.97 8.77 28.12
CA GLY A 161 5.90 7.63 28.19
C GLY A 161 5.63 6.72 29.38
N GLU A 162 5.11 7.26 30.50
CA GLU A 162 4.72 6.48 31.68
C GLU A 162 3.49 5.62 31.37
N GLU A 163 2.45 6.21 30.80
CA GLU A 163 1.25 5.48 30.38
C GLU A 163 1.58 4.38 29.36
N LEU A 164 2.44 4.68 28.39
CA LEU A 164 2.86 3.67 27.41
C LEU A 164 3.55 2.47 28.06
N ARG A 165 4.44 2.72 29.04
CA ARG A 165 5.07 1.61 29.78
C ARG A 165 4.09 0.82 30.62
N ALA A 166 3.14 1.50 31.25
CA ALA A 166 2.13 0.83 32.07
C ALA A 166 1.12 -0.02 31.28
N HIS A 167 0.84 0.35 30.01
CA HIS A 167 -0.16 -0.31 29.18
C HIS A 167 0.40 -1.28 28.15
N LEU A 168 1.66 -1.13 27.73
CA LEU A 168 2.23 -1.89 26.62
C LEU A 168 3.42 -2.78 27.01
N LEU A 169 3.96 -2.63 28.19
CA LEU A 169 5.05 -3.46 28.75
C LEU A 169 4.61 -4.17 30.01
#